data_c9408b3ccd766f590114121231135ce1
#
_entry.id   c9408b3ccd766f590114121231135ce1
#
_cell.length_a   1.000
_cell.length_b   1.000
_cell.length_c   1.000
_cell.angle_alpha   90.00
_cell.angle_beta   90.00
_cell.angle_gamma   90.00
#
_symmetry.space_group_name_H-M   'P 1'
#
loop_
_entity.id
_entity.type
_entity.pdbx_description
1 polymer ?
#
loop_
_entity_poly.entity_id
_entity_poly.type
_entity_poly.pdbx_seq_one_letter_code
_entity_poly.pdbx_strand_id
1 'polypeptide(L)'
;MSHRKFERPRHGSLGFLPRKRARRFRGKVKSFPKDDASKAPHLTAYLAYKAGMTHILRDVDKPGSKAHKKEVVEAVTVLETPPMMVVGLVGYKETNYGLKPAVTVWAEHLNDEVKRRFYKNWYLSLIHI
;
A
#
# COMPACT_ATOMS: atom_id res chain seq x y z
N MET A 1 11.37 40.13 12.38
CA MET A 1 11.93 38.78 12.59
C MET A 1 13.43 38.88 12.70
N SER A 2 14.03 38.33 13.75
CA SER A 2 15.49 38.27 13.87
C SER A 2 16.07 37.21 12.92
N HIS A 3 17.04 37.61 12.12
CA HIS A 3 17.76 36.70 11.23
C HIS A 3 19.01 36.17 11.94
N ARG A 4 19.24 34.83 11.87
CA ARG A 4 20.43 34.25 12.45
C ARG A 4 21.65 34.63 11.62
N LYS A 5 22.63 35.24 12.26
CA LYS A 5 23.83 35.77 11.61
C LYS A 5 24.82 34.69 11.15
N PHE A 6 24.87 33.55 11.87
CA PHE A 6 25.77 32.43 11.55
C PHE A 6 25.00 31.14 11.41
N GLU A 7 25.36 30.34 10.43
CA GLU A 7 24.86 28.99 10.24
C GLU A 7 25.55 28.03 11.21
N ARG A 8 24.82 26.99 11.61
CA ARG A 8 25.39 25.86 12.36
C ARG A 8 24.75 24.55 11.91
N PRO A 9 25.49 23.44 12.01
CA PRO A 9 24.92 22.13 11.70
C PRO A 9 23.68 21.82 12.53
N ARG A 10 22.75 21.12 11.96
CA ARG A 10 21.54 20.64 12.66
C ARG A 10 21.93 19.57 13.69
N HIS A 11 21.35 19.64 14.89
CA HIS A 11 21.50 18.65 15.94
C HIS A 11 20.40 17.57 15.83
N GLY A 12 20.79 16.30 15.94
CA GLY A 12 19.91 15.14 15.92
C GLY A 12 19.42 14.73 14.52
N SER A 13 18.91 13.51 14.40
CA SER A 13 18.35 12.98 13.15
C SER A 13 16.89 13.33 13.00
N LEU A 14 16.50 13.83 11.82
CA LEU A 14 15.11 14.07 11.47
C LEU A 14 14.32 12.77 11.22
N GLY A 15 14.99 11.63 11.01
CA GLY A 15 14.36 10.33 10.80
C GLY A 15 13.59 9.82 12.01
N PHE A 16 13.85 10.37 13.21
CA PHE A 16 13.14 10.03 14.44
C PHE A 16 12.05 11.04 14.83
N LEU A 17 11.68 11.91 13.93
CA LEU A 17 10.64 12.93 14.14
C LEU A 17 9.43 12.67 13.24
N PRO A 18 8.22 13.05 13.69
CA PRO A 18 7.83 13.57 15.01
C PRO A 18 7.81 12.47 16.07
N ARG A 19 8.19 12.82 17.29
CA ARG A 19 8.11 11.90 18.45
C ARG A 19 6.66 11.78 18.91
N LYS A 20 5.97 10.76 18.45
CA LYS A 20 4.58 10.47 18.83
C LYS A 20 4.31 8.97 18.77
N ARG A 21 3.29 8.53 19.49
CA ARG A 21 2.81 7.14 19.40
C ARG A 21 2.11 6.91 18.07
N ALA A 22 2.37 5.78 17.44
CA ALA A 22 1.62 5.35 16.28
C ALA A 22 0.15 5.12 16.66
N ARG A 23 -0.76 5.50 15.78
CA ARG A 23 -2.20 5.28 16.00
C ARG A 23 -2.59 3.81 15.89
N ARG A 24 -1.81 3.01 15.19
CA ARG A 24 -2.06 1.59 14.95
C ARG A 24 -0.77 0.86 14.58
N PHE A 25 -0.71 -0.42 14.89
CA PHE A 25 0.44 -1.25 14.53
C PHE A 25 0.50 -1.54 13.04
N ARG A 26 -0.65 -1.84 12.43
CA ARG A 26 -0.77 -2.07 10.99
C ARG A 26 -1.28 -0.80 10.32
N GLY A 27 -0.50 -0.28 9.37
CA GLY A 27 -0.89 0.90 8.61
C GLY A 27 -2.21 0.70 7.87
N LYS A 28 -2.96 1.77 7.70
CA LYS A 28 -4.20 1.80 6.90
C LYS A 28 -3.96 2.65 5.65
N VAL A 29 -4.28 2.09 4.49
CA VAL A 29 -4.32 2.87 3.25
C VAL A 29 -5.49 3.84 3.31
N LYS A 30 -5.22 5.13 3.24
CA LYS A 30 -6.24 6.18 3.35
C LYS A 30 -6.94 6.47 2.02
N SER A 31 -6.23 6.30 0.93
CA SER A 31 -6.78 6.44 -0.41
C SER A 31 -6.05 5.51 -1.38
N PHE A 32 -6.80 4.89 -2.24
CA PHE A 32 -6.28 4.15 -3.39
C PHE A 32 -6.21 5.08 -4.61
N PRO A 33 -5.40 4.74 -5.65
CA PRO A 33 -5.43 5.45 -6.92
C PRO A 33 -6.86 5.50 -7.45
N LYS A 34 -7.21 6.60 -8.11
CA LYS A 34 -8.51 6.71 -8.79
C LYS A 34 -8.56 5.69 -9.92
N ASP A 35 -9.65 4.94 -9.95
CA ASP A 35 -9.91 3.98 -11.01
C ASP A 35 -10.46 4.69 -12.24
N ASP A 36 -10.14 4.15 -13.41
CA ASP A 36 -10.65 4.63 -14.70
C ASP A 36 -11.81 3.73 -15.13
N ALA A 37 -13.02 4.26 -15.06
CA ALA A 37 -14.24 3.53 -15.41
C ALA A 37 -14.29 3.11 -16.90
N SER A 38 -13.44 3.68 -17.77
CA SER A 38 -13.37 3.32 -19.19
C SER A 38 -12.59 2.02 -19.43
N LYS A 39 -11.80 1.57 -18.45
CA LYS A 39 -10.98 0.36 -18.54
C LYS A 39 -11.72 -0.86 -18.02
N ALA A 40 -11.30 -2.03 -18.49
CA ALA A 40 -11.76 -3.28 -17.91
C ALA A 40 -11.44 -3.35 -16.41
N PRO A 41 -12.27 -4.03 -15.59
CA PRO A 41 -12.00 -4.19 -14.17
C PRO A 41 -10.59 -4.75 -13.92
N HIS A 42 -9.83 -4.11 -13.04
CA HIS A 42 -8.46 -4.48 -12.72
C HIS A 42 -8.14 -4.15 -11.26
N LEU A 43 -7.07 -4.74 -10.74
CA LEU A 43 -6.59 -4.43 -9.40
C LEU A 43 -5.81 -3.11 -9.41
N THR A 44 -6.09 -2.23 -8.46
CA THR A 44 -5.39 -0.95 -8.30
C THR A 44 -4.30 -1.00 -7.25
N ALA A 45 -4.19 -2.07 -6.48
CA ALA A 45 -3.15 -2.28 -5.48
C ALA A 45 -2.81 -3.76 -5.33
N TYR A 46 -1.58 -4.02 -4.91
CA TYR A 46 -1.05 -5.36 -4.68
C TYR A 46 -0.38 -5.43 -3.32
N LEU A 47 -0.42 -6.61 -2.69
CA LEU A 47 0.33 -6.91 -1.49
C LEU A 47 1.70 -7.46 -1.87
N ALA A 48 2.72 -7.06 -1.12
CA ALA A 48 4.08 -7.51 -1.31
C ALA A 48 4.81 -7.65 0.02
N TYR A 49 5.79 -8.53 0.08
CA TYR A 49 6.72 -8.62 1.19
C TYR A 49 7.96 -7.79 0.88
N LYS A 50 8.35 -6.91 1.79
CA LYS A 50 9.59 -6.16 1.70
C LYS A 50 10.75 -7.04 2.16
N ALA A 51 11.50 -7.61 1.20
CA ALA A 51 12.60 -8.53 1.49
C ALA A 51 13.87 -7.81 1.97
N GLY A 52 14.14 -6.62 1.45
CA GLY A 52 15.35 -5.89 1.82
C GLY A 52 15.70 -4.80 0.81
N MET A 53 16.93 -4.35 0.87
CA MET A 53 17.47 -3.34 -0.05
C MET A 53 18.79 -3.81 -0.64
N THR A 54 19.04 -3.42 -1.88
CA THR A 54 20.29 -3.62 -2.58
C THR A 54 20.59 -2.41 -3.45
N HIS A 55 21.65 -2.47 -4.23
CA HIS A 55 21.98 -1.47 -5.22
C HIS A 55 22.04 -2.10 -6.61
N ILE A 56 21.71 -1.32 -7.60
CA ILE A 56 21.80 -1.71 -9.01
C ILE A 56 22.62 -0.71 -9.78
N LEU A 57 23.30 -1.19 -10.82
CA LEU A 57 23.95 -0.37 -11.82
C LEU A 57 23.01 -0.25 -13.02
N ARG A 58 22.71 0.96 -13.42
CA ARG A 58 21.88 1.21 -14.62
C ARG A 58 22.34 2.42 -15.41
N ASP A 59 22.03 2.42 -16.70
CA ASP A 59 22.18 3.59 -17.54
C ASP A 59 21.01 4.56 -17.32
N VAL A 60 21.33 5.83 -17.13
CA VAL A 60 20.31 6.86 -16.93
C VAL A 60 19.86 7.43 -18.27
N ASP A 61 18.61 7.24 -18.61
CA ASP A 61 17.96 7.92 -19.74
C ASP A 61 17.12 9.10 -19.25
N LYS A 62 17.78 10.24 -19.10
CA LYS A 62 17.16 11.50 -18.68
C LYS A 62 17.79 12.66 -19.46
N PRO A 63 17.22 13.05 -20.61
CA PRO A 63 17.70 14.20 -21.37
C PRO A 63 17.77 15.47 -20.51
N GLY A 64 18.83 16.26 -20.66
CA GLY A 64 19.07 17.49 -19.88
C GLY A 64 19.73 17.26 -18.52
N SER A 65 19.95 16.03 -18.07
CA SER A 65 20.69 15.72 -16.85
C SER A 65 22.18 15.51 -17.14
N LYS A 66 23.05 15.91 -16.20
CA LYS A 66 24.51 15.61 -16.27
C LYS A 66 24.82 14.10 -16.22
N ALA A 67 23.87 13.29 -15.75
CA ALA A 67 24.00 11.83 -15.68
C ALA A 67 23.42 11.10 -16.90
N HIS A 68 22.88 11.83 -17.88
CA HIS A 68 22.31 11.21 -19.09
C HIS A 68 23.32 10.34 -19.83
N LYS A 69 22.93 9.12 -20.18
CA LYS A 69 23.79 8.10 -20.83
C LYS A 69 25.02 7.68 -20.02
N LYS A 70 24.99 7.87 -18.71
CA LYS A 70 26.04 7.39 -17.80
C LYS A 70 25.52 6.28 -16.91
N GLU A 71 26.41 5.37 -16.56
CA GLU A 71 26.16 4.34 -15.55
C GLU A 71 26.10 4.98 -14.16
N VAL A 72 25.04 4.69 -13.42
CA VAL A 72 24.83 5.19 -12.07
C VAL A 72 24.42 4.03 -11.17
N VAL A 73 24.98 4.00 -9.97
CA VAL A 73 24.60 3.07 -8.91
C VAL A 73 23.45 3.67 -8.11
N GLU A 74 22.33 2.97 -8.07
CA GLU A 74 21.14 3.40 -7.32
C GLU A 74 20.72 2.35 -6.31
N ALA A 75 20.27 2.82 -5.13
CA ALA A 75 19.66 1.96 -4.13
C ALA A 75 18.24 1.56 -4.55
N VAL A 76 17.92 0.28 -4.43
CA VAL A 76 16.60 -0.26 -4.74
C VAL A 76 16.08 -1.12 -3.59
N THR A 77 14.78 -1.09 -3.40
CA THR A 77 14.09 -1.99 -2.47
C THR A 77 13.63 -3.24 -3.21
N VAL A 78 13.97 -4.40 -2.67
CA VAL A 78 13.53 -5.69 -3.19
C VAL A 78 12.18 -6.05 -2.58
N LEU A 79 11.20 -6.30 -3.43
CA LEU A 79 9.86 -6.74 -3.06
C LEU A 79 9.60 -8.13 -3.62
N GLU A 80 9.03 -8.98 -2.80
CA GLU A 80 8.52 -10.30 -3.20
C GLU A 80 7.01 -10.22 -3.35
N THR A 81 6.49 -10.68 -4.47
CA THR A 81 5.06 -10.63 -4.82
C THR A 81 4.53 -12.04 -5.11
N PRO A 82 4.36 -12.89 -4.09
CA PRO A 82 3.74 -14.20 -4.30
C PRO A 82 2.30 -14.03 -4.81
N PRO A 83 1.72 -15.02 -5.47
CA PRO A 83 0.36 -14.98 -5.98
C PRO A 83 -0.65 -14.64 -4.88
N MET A 84 -1.60 -13.75 -5.19
CA MET A 84 -2.73 -13.45 -4.32
C MET A 84 -3.94 -14.29 -4.70
N MET A 85 -4.69 -14.75 -3.70
CA MET A 85 -5.96 -15.43 -3.90
C MET A 85 -7.11 -14.46 -3.60
N VAL A 86 -8.07 -14.36 -4.51
CA VAL A 86 -9.28 -13.58 -4.29
C VAL A 86 -10.20 -14.36 -3.36
N VAL A 87 -10.51 -13.78 -2.21
CA VAL A 87 -11.38 -14.39 -1.20
C VAL A 87 -12.82 -13.85 -1.24
N GLY A 88 -13.04 -12.73 -1.88
CA GLY A 88 -14.36 -12.14 -2.02
C GLY A 88 -14.32 -10.74 -2.60
N LEU A 89 -15.50 -10.17 -2.79
CA LEU A 89 -15.73 -8.83 -3.29
C LEU A 89 -16.63 -8.07 -2.33
N VAL A 90 -16.31 -6.83 -2.07
CA VAL A 90 -17.16 -5.91 -1.32
C VAL A 90 -17.60 -4.79 -2.25
N GLY A 91 -18.87 -4.72 -2.54
CA GLY A 91 -19.47 -3.62 -3.30
C GLY A 91 -19.72 -2.42 -2.39
N TYR A 92 -19.29 -1.24 -2.81
CA TYR A 92 -19.49 0.01 -2.09
C TYR A 92 -20.49 0.90 -2.82
N LYS A 93 -21.32 1.57 -2.05
CA LYS A 93 -22.25 2.59 -2.53
C LYS A 93 -21.80 3.97 -2.03
N GLU A 94 -21.81 4.94 -2.93
CA GLU A 94 -21.62 6.34 -2.55
C GLU A 94 -22.85 6.86 -1.81
N THR A 95 -22.61 7.49 -0.69
CA THR A 95 -23.62 8.17 0.12
C THR A 95 -23.15 9.57 0.49
N ASN A 96 -24.07 10.44 0.92
CA ASN A 96 -23.72 11.79 1.40
C ASN A 96 -22.69 11.79 2.55
N TYR A 97 -22.51 10.66 3.23
CA TYR A 97 -21.56 10.48 4.33
C TYR A 97 -20.29 9.68 3.91
N GLY A 98 -20.07 9.50 2.61
CA GLY A 98 -18.94 8.73 2.06
C GLY A 98 -19.34 7.35 1.56
N LEU A 99 -18.34 6.53 1.25
CA LEU A 99 -18.51 5.17 0.77
C LEU A 99 -18.95 4.24 1.90
N LYS A 100 -20.05 3.53 1.68
CA LYS A 100 -20.54 2.50 2.60
C LYS A 100 -20.61 1.14 1.90
N PRO A 101 -20.25 0.03 2.57
CA PRO A 101 -20.42 -1.30 2.00
C PRO A 101 -21.90 -1.59 1.79
N ALA A 102 -22.25 -2.03 0.59
CA ALA A 102 -23.63 -2.41 0.22
C ALA A 102 -23.80 -3.93 0.24
N VAL A 103 -22.85 -4.66 -0.33
CA VAL A 103 -22.91 -6.11 -0.47
C VAL A 103 -21.50 -6.70 -0.34
N THR A 104 -21.42 -7.87 0.26
CA THR A 104 -20.20 -8.68 0.29
C THR A 104 -20.49 -10.04 -0.32
N VAL A 105 -19.72 -10.43 -1.31
CA VAL A 105 -19.82 -11.75 -1.96
C VAL A 105 -18.53 -12.50 -1.71
N TRP A 106 -18.61 -13.66 -1.09
CA TRP A 106 -17.46 -14.50 -0.76
C TRP A 106 -17.19 -15.51 -1.84
N ALA A 107 -15.94 -15.94 -1.99
CA ALA A 107 -15.59 -17.07 -2.82
C ALA A 107 -16.19 -18.37 -2.22
N GLU A 108 -16.64 -19.26 -3.09
CA GLU A 108 -17.30 -20.51 -2.69
C GLU A 108 -16.34 -21.46 -1.96
N HIS A 109 -15.13 -21.63 -2.50
CA HIS A 109 -14.13 -22.53 -1.96
C HIS A 109 -13.09 -21.78 -1.12
N LEU A 110 -13.43 -21.48 0.14
CA LEU A 110 -12.52 -20.86 1.10
C LEU A 110 -12.01 -21.90 2.11
N ASN A 111 -10.74 -21.74 2.48
CA ASN A 111 -10.16 -22.49 3.59
C ASN A 111 -10.84 -22.12 4.92
N ASP A 112 -10.97 -23.08 5.83
CA ASP A 112 -11.60 -22.89 7.14
C ASP A 112 -10.86 -21.86 8.01
N GLU A 113 -9.55 -21.75 7.90
CA GLU A 113 -8.78 -20.74 8.59
C GLU A 113 -9.17 -19.32 8.18
N VAL A 114 -9.42 -19.10 6.89
CA VAL A 114 -9.88 -17.81 6.35
C VAL A 114 -11.30 -17.54 6.82
N LYS A 115 -12.19 -18.52 6.74
CA LYS A 115 -13.59 -18.39 7.17
C LYS A 115 -13.67 -17.96 8.63
N ARG A 116 -12.92 -18.62 9.52
CA ARG A 116 -12.90 -18.31 10.98
C ARG A 116 -12.36 -16.92 11.33
N ARG A 117 -11.55 -16.31 10.48
CA ARG A 117 -11.09 -14.93 10.68
C ARG A 117 -12.20 -13.90 10.54
N PHE A 118 -13.23 -14.19 9.76
CA PHE A 118 -14.35 -13.30 9.52
C PHE A 118 -15.54 -13.65 10.42
N TYR A 119 -15.87 -14.95 10.52
CA TYR A 119 -17.00 -15.44 11.29
C TYR A 119 -16.64 -16.73 12.04
N LYS A 120 -16.84 -16.72 13.33
CA LYS A 120 -16.61 -17.90 14.18
C LYS A 120 -17.50 -19.07 13.76
N ASN A 121 -18.76 -18.78 13.42
CA ASN A 121 -19.78 -19.77 13.02
C ASN A 121 -20.19 -19.53 11.55
N TRP A 122 -19.30 -19.77 10.62
CA TRP A 122 -19.54 -19.57 9.18
C TRP A 122 -20.75 -20.35 8.66
N TYR A 123 -20.95 -21.56 9.17
CA TYR A 123 -22.07 -22.42 8.80
C TYR A 123 -23.46 -21.87 9.16
N LEU A 124 -23.54 -20.88 10.08
CA LEU A 124 -24.77 -20.18 10.42
C LEU A 124 -24.98 -18.92 9.58
N SER A 125 -24.09 -18.61 8.65
CA SER A 125 -24.27 -17.47 7.77
C SER A 125 -25.38 -17.73 6.73
N LEU A 126 -25.98 -16.64 6.22
CA LEU A 126 -27.07 -16.70 5.23
C LEU A 126 -26.73 -17.44 3.93
N ILE A 127 -25.47 -17.80 3.71
CA ILE A 127 -25.03 -18.58 2.55
C ILE A 127 -25.50 -20.04 2.63
N HIS A 128 -25.87 -20.49 3.81
CA HIS A 128 -26.29 -21.88 4.08
C HIS A 128 -27.78 -22.02 4.48
N ILE A 129 -28.54 -20.93 4.39
CA ILE A 129 -29.98 -20.95 4.64
C ILE A 129 -30.74 -20.96 3.33
#